data_b7edfc6dacdf75f23bde743d15323083
#
_entry.id   b7edfc6dacdf75f23bde743d15323083
#
_cell.length_a   1.000
_cell.length_b   1.000
_cell.length_c   1.000
_cell.angle_alpha   90.00
_cell.angle_beta   90.00
_cell.angle_gamma   90.00
#
_symmetry.space_group_name_H-M   'P 1'
#
loop_
_entity.id
_entity.type
_entity.pdbx_description
1 polymer ?
#
loop_
_entity_poly.entity_id
_entity_poly.type
_entity_poly.pdbx_seq_one_letter_code
_entity_poly.pdbx_strand_id
1 'polypeptide(L)'
;MMKTAFPNLPLLKRDEKPRDTGINYVRSPVILGKYIEDYLEAYHEYVDIFKISGKQAALMSEKSLIDYVSTCKKHNVLVGIGNPVMDAALSGGKKVVNEYIDKSVDLGIDIIEISSIARSIDDIEMCHLIERISSKGIRVLNEIGVAFAHSEIDDNAIFINRLIKQSTKYLKAGCWKIVIESEGLTENLDKIDYRWSVIDLSLIHI
;
A
#
# COMPACT_ATOMS: atom_id res chain seq x y z
N MET A 1 12.51 4.36 22.65
CA MET A 1 12.84 5.46 21.70
C MET A 1 14.30 5.36 21.33
N MET A 2 14.61 5.26 20.05
CA MET A 2 15.99 5.16 19.56
C MET A 2 16.77 6.45 19.88
N LYS A 3 17.99 6.31 20.37
CA LYS A 3 18.85 7.47 20.66
C LYS A 3 19.48 7.96 19.36
N THR A 4 19.03 9.11 18.87
CA THR A 4 19.57 9.69 17.63
C THR A 4 20.95 10.29 17.82
N ALA A 5 21.74 10.39 16.74
CA ALA A 5 23.06 11.01 16.74
C ALA A 5 23.00 12.52 17.09
N PHE A 6 21.87 13.16 16.83
CA PHE A 6 21.64 14.59 17.07
C PHE A 6 20.41 14.81 17.94
N PRO A 7 20.49 14.52 19.24
CA PRO A 7 19.32 14.50 20.16
C PRO A 7 18.66 15.86 20.36
N ASN A 8 19.36 16.94 20.05
CA ASN A 8 18.87 18.31 20.25
C ASN A 8 18.21 18.91 19.00
N LEU A 9 18.13 18.18 17.89
CA LEU A 9 17.37 18.65 16.74
C LEU A 9 15.88 18.61 17.05
N PRO A 10 15.10 19.65 16.67
CA PRO A 10 13.66 19.70 16.89
C PRO A 10 12.93 18.82 15.87
N LEU A 11 13.13 17.50 15.95
CA LEU A 11 12.42 16.55 15.12
C LEU A 11 11.01 16.35 15.64
N LEU A 12 10.07 16.17 14.72
CA LEU A 12 8.70 15.83 15.07
C LEU A 12 8.68 14.50 15.83
N LYS A 13 8.06 14.53 17.00
CA LYS A 13 7.86 13.33 17.81
C LYS A 13 6.77 12.49 17.16
N ARG A 14 7.07 11.23 16.91
CA ARG A 14 6.11 10.26 16.39
C ARG A 14 5.54 9.42 17.52
N ASP A 15 4.31 8.98 17.38
CA ASP A 15 3.69 8.03 18.29
C ASP A 15 4.44 6.69 18.29
N GLU A 16 4.25 5.90 19.35
CA GLU A 16 4.76 4.53 19.41
C GLU A 16 4.04 3.62 18.43
N LYS A 17 4.72 2.58 17.99
CA LYS A 17 4.12 1.54 17.12
C LYS A 17 3.27 0.55 17.93
N PRO A 18 2.21 -0.03 17.35
CA PRO A 18 1.69 0.20 15.99
C PRO A 18 0.96 1.54 15.87
N ARG A 19 1.09 2.18 14.71
CA ARG A 19 0.46 3.47 14.40
C ARG A 19 -0.76 3.28 13.51
N ASP A 20 -1.80 4.06 13.77
CA ASP A 20 -3.01 4.11 12.93
C ASP A 20 -3.05 5.37 12.05
N THR A 21 -2.29 6.40 12.43
CA THR A 21 -2.15 7.68 11.71
C THR A 21 -0.67 8.01 11.50
N GLY A 22 -0.37 8.86 10.55
CA GLY A 22 1.00 9.25 10.21
C GLY A 22 1.88 8.06 9.80
N ILE A 23 1.30 7.07 9.15
CA ILE A 23 1.96 5.82 8.75
C ILE A 23 2.93 6.08 7.61
N ASN A 24 4.16 5.62 7.74
CA ASN A 24 5.12 5.59 6.66
C ASN A 24 5.05 4.26 5.91
N TYR A 25 4.51 4.33 4.70
CA TYR A 25 4.47 3.23 3.75
C TYR A 25 5.67 3.33 2.81
N VAL A 26 6.68 2.53 3.07
CA VAL A 26 7.98 2.65 2.42
C VAL A 26 8.14 1.55 1.38
N ARG A 27 8.49 1.96 0.16
CA ARG A 27 8.89 1.01 -0.88
C ARG A 27 10.21 0.36 -0.46
N SER A 28 10.16 -0.93 -0.18
CA SER A 28 11.34 -1.65 0.29
C SER A 28 12.41 -1.69 -0.80
N PRO A 29 13.67 -1.39 -0.46
CA PRO A 29 14.76 -1.80 -1.31
C PRO A 29 14.77 -3.33 -1.41
N VAL A 30 14.98 -3.87 -2.61
CA VAL A 30 14.98 -5.34 -2.86
C VAL A 30 16.29 -5.96 -2.39
N ILE A 31 16.71 -5.65 -1.20
CA ILE A 31 17.97 -6.12 -0.65
C ILE A 31 17.66 -7.00 0.54
N LEU A 32 18.11 -8.23 0.45
CA LEU A 32 17.82 -9.32 1.39
C LEU A 32 18.94 -9.52 2.41
N GLY A 33 18.66 -10.32 3.42
CA GLY A 33 19.62 -10.76 4.40
C GLY A 33 20.03 -9.66 5.37
N LYS A 34 21.30 -9.63 5.72
CA LYS A 34 21.84 -8.72 6.73
C LYS A 34 21.59 -7.25 6.44
N TYR A 35 21.49 -6.85 5.18
CA TYR A 35 21.27 -5.45 4.82
C TYR A 35 19.90 -4.93 5.30
N ILE A 36 18.83 -5.72 5.19
CA ILE A 36 17.52 -5.34 5.72
C ILE A 36 17.55 -5.24 7.24
N GLU A 37 18.27 -6.15 7.91
CA GLU A 37 18.43 -6.11 9.35
C GLU A 37 19.18 -4.83 9.79
N ASP A 38 20.34 -4.55 9.16
CA ASP A 38 21.14 -3.34 9.43
C ASP A 38 20.33 -2.05 9.14
N TYR A 39 19.52 -2.06 8.07
CA TYR A 39 18.65 -0.93 7.75
C TYR A 39 17.57 -0.73 8.81
N LEU A 40 16.91 -1.79 9.23
CA LEU A 40 15.85 -1.72 10.24
C LEU A 40 16.41 -1.41 11.64
N GLU A 41 17.60 -1.88 11.97
CA GLU A 41 18.29 -1.46 13.21
C GLU A 41 18.47 0.07 13.25
N ALA A 42 18.77 0.69 12.10
CA ALA A 42 19.00 2.13 12.03
C ALA A 42 17.70 2.95 11.92
N TYR A 43 16.64 2.43 11.25
CA TYR A 43 15.51 3.25 10.81
C TYR A 43 14.12 2.70 11.15
N HIS A 44 13.99 1.58 11.88
CA HIS A 44 12.67 0.96 12.13
C HIS A 44 11.65 1.93 12.74
N GLU A 45 12.06 2.91 13.55
CA GLU A 45 11.18 3.92 14.14
C GLU A 45 10.45 4.76 13.07
N TYR A 46 11.02 4.87 11.86
CA TYR A 46 10.51 5.67 10.77
C TYR A 46 9.83 4.84 9.68
N VAL A 47 9.79 3.51 9.80
CA VAL A 47 9.17 2.61 8.85
C VAL A 47 8.05 1.84 9.52
N ASP A 48 6.82 2.07 9.12
CA ASP A 48 5.66 1.33 9.63
C ASP A 48 5.37 0.11 8.76
N ILE A 49 5.49 0.29 7.46
CA ILE A 49 5.23 -0.76 6.47
C ILE A 49 6.32 -0.77 5.42
N PHE A 50 6.83 -1.95 5.09
CA PHE A 50 7.60 -2.18 3.88
C PHE A 50 6.74 -2.78 2.78
N LYS A 51 6.68 -2.11 1.62
CA LYS A 51 6.05 -2.58 0.39
C LYS A 51 7.08 -3.31 -0.47
N ILE A 52 6.90 -4.59 -0.71
CA ILE A 52 7.63 -5.33 -1.75
C ILE A 52 6.96 -4.98 -3.08
N SER A 53 7.65 -4.20 -3.90
CA SER A 53 7.10 -3.61 -5.12
C SER A 53 7.15 -4.53 -6.32
N GLY A 54 6.30 -4.25 -7.30
CA GLY A 54 6.26 -5.01 -8.54
C GLY A 54 5.93 -6.48 -8.30
N LYS A 55 6.54 -7.37 -9.08
CA LYS A 55 6.40 -8.83 -8.95
C LYS A 55 7.50 -9.48 -8.11
N GLN A 56 8.28 -8.69 -7.39
CA GLN A 56 9.47 -9.17 -6.68
C GLN A 56 9.14 -10.26 -5.66
N ALA A 57 8.06 -10.10 -4.89
CA ALA A 57 7.64 -11.13 -3.94
C ALA A 57 7.39 -12.49 -4.61
N ALA A 58 6.83 -12.50 -5.81
CA ALA A 58 6.58 -13.72 -6.58
C ALA A 58 7.85 -14.35 -7.19
N LEU A 59 8.92 -13.58 -7.30
CA LEU A 59 10.21 -14.03 -7.84
C LEU A 59 11.21 -14.47 -6.76
N MET A 60 10.92 -14.16 -5.49
CA MET A 60 11.75 -14.59 -4.36
C MET A 60 11.57 -16.09 -4.08
N SER A 61 12.65 -16.72 -3.59
CA SER A 61 12.47 -18.04 -2.99
C SER A 61 11.59 -17.96 -1.73
N GLU A 62 10.82 -18.98 -1.46
CA GLU A 62 9.96 -19.01 -0.27
C GLU A 62 10.74 -18.75 1.02
N LYS A 63 11.91 -19.40 1.16
CA LYS A 63 12.81 -19.18 2.30
C LYS A 63 13.20 -17.72 2.44
N SER A 64 13.61 -17.06 1.35
CA SER A 64 14.03 -15.66 1.40
C SER A 64 12.88 -14.71 1.78
N LEU A 65 11.66 -15.01 1.33
CA LEU A 65 10.49 -14.23 1.68
C LEU A 65 10.12 -14.42 3.17
N ILE A 66 10.17 -15.63 3.68
CA ILE A 66 9.95 -15.92 5.11
C ILE A 66 10.99 -15.21 5.98
N ASP A 67 12.26 -15.31 5.62
CA ASP A 67 13.36 -14.65 6.34
C ASP A 67 13.16 -13.12 6.35
N TYR A 68 12.75 -12.54 5.20
CA TYR A 68 12.44 -11.13 5.07
C TYR A 68 11.28 -10.69 5.99
N VAL A 69 10.15 -11.40 5.92
CA VAL A 69 8.97 -11.13 6.75
C VAL A 69 9.31 -11.24 8.24
N SER A 70 10.04 -12.28 8.62
CA SER A 70 10.49 -12.50 9.99
C SER A 70 11.36 -11.35 10.49
N THR A 71 12.31 -10.88 9.68
CA THR A 71 13.18 -9.74 10.02
C THR A 71 12.36 -8.47 10.22
N CYS A 72 11.43 -8.16 9.33
CA CYS A 72 10.55 -7.00 9.48
C CYS A 72 9.72 -7.06 10.78
N LYS A 73 9.15 -8.23 11.09
CA LYS A 73 8.33 -8.42 12.30
C LYS A 73 9.11 -8.22 13.59
N LYS A 74 10.39 -8.62 13.66
CA LYS A 74 11.26 -8.35 14.83
C LYS A 74 11.36 -6.86 15.14
N HIS A 75 11.24 -6.00 14.14
CA HIS A 75 11.33 -4.55 14.25
C HIS A 75 9.96 -3.84 14.28
N ASN A 76 8.86 -4.59 14.44
CA ASN A 76 7.50 -4.06 14.38
C ASN A 76 7.21 -3.32 13.08
N VAL A 77 7.68 -3.88 11.96
CA VAL A 77 7.42 -3.37 10.60
C VAL A 77 6.52 -4.38 9.88
N LEU A 78 5.40 -3.90 9.37
CA LEU A 78 4.48 -4.70 8.58
C LEU A 78 5.03 -4.92 7.16
N VAL A 79 4.68 -6.05 6.56
CA VAL A 79 5.09 -6.38 5.19
C VAL A 79 3.87 -6.40 4.27
N GLY A 80 3.94 -5.57 3.23
CA GLY A 80 2.94 -5.51 2.18
C GLY A 80 3.47 -6.00 0.83
N ILE A 81 2.60 -6.63 0.05
CA ILE A 81 2.89 -6.99 -1.34
C ILE A 81 2.11 -6.04 -2.26
N GLY A 82 2.83 -5.45 -3.22
CA GLY A 82 2.26 -4.52 -4.20
C GLY A 82 1.31 -5.20 -5.20
N ASN A 83 0.40 -4.42 -5.75
CA ASN A 83 -0.67 -4.83 -6.66
C ASN A 83 -0.24 -5.71 -7.86
N PRO A 84 0.96 -5.58 -8.49
CA PRO A 84 1.30 -6.39 -9.66
C PRO A 84 1.31 -7.91 -9.44
N VAL A 85 1.44 -8.38 -8.19
CA VAL A 85 1.30 -9.81 -7.88
C VAL A 85 -0.16 -10.23 -7.91
N MET A 86 -1.07 -9.42 -7.35
CA MET A 86 -2.50 -9.68 -7.44
C MET A 86 -2.99 -9.64 -8.89
N ASP A 87 -2.50 -8.70 -9.70
CA ASP A 87 -2.84 -8.64 -11.14
C ASP A 87 -2.43 -9.91 -11.88
N ALA A 88 -1.26 -10.45 -11.55
CA ALA A 88 -0.83 -11.73 -12.09
C ALA A 88 -1.74 -12.88 -11.63
N ALA A 89 -2.14 -12.89 -10.36
CA ALA A 89 -3.07 -13.91 -9.83
C ALA A 89 -4.45 -13.82 -10.48
N LEU A 90 -4.99 -12.61 -10.65
CA LEU A 90 -6.26 -12.37 -11.36
C LEU A 90 -6.22 -12.87 -12.81
N SER A 91 -5.06 -12.78 -13.47
CA SER A 91 -4.88 -13.32 -14.83
C SER A 91 -4.98 -14.86 -14.86
N GLY A 92 -4.65 -15.52 -13.77
CA GLY A 92 -4.79 -16.99 -13.62
C GLY A 92 -6.18 -17.44 -13.18
N GLY A 93 -7.09 -16.51 -12.88
CA GLY A 93 -8.46 -16.76 -12.48
C GLY A 93 -8.65 -17.05 -10.98
N LYS A 94 -9.90 -17.26 -10.59
CA LYS A 94 -10.34 -17.35 -9.19
C LYS A 94 -9.55 -18.35 -8.33
N LYS A 95 -9.15 -19.49 -8.90
CA LYS A 95 -8.37 -20.50 -8.17
C LYS A 95 -7.00 -19.93 -7.77
N VAL A 96 -6.29 -19.32 -8.73
CA VAL A 96 -4.96 -18.75 -8.49
C VAL A 96 -5.01 -17.59 -7.49
N VAL A 97 -6.07 -16.76 -7.55
CA VAL A 97 -6.30 -15.70 -6.56
C VAL A 97 -6.44 -16.28 -5.15
N ASN A 98 -7.22 -17.36 -4.99
CA ASN A 98 -7.38 -17.99 -3.68
C ASN A 98 -6.06 -18.58 -3.18
N GLU A 99 -5.33 -19.29 -4.02
CA GLU A 99 -4.01 -19.86 -3.68
C GLU A 99 -3.01 -18.75 -3.29
N TYR A 100 -3.03 -17.61 -3.99
CA TYR A 100 -2.19 -16.47 -3.64
C TYR A 100 -2.55 -15.88 -2.26
N ILE A 101 -3.85 -15.71 -1.98
CA ILE A 101 -4.29 -15.18 -0.68
C ILE A 101 -3.92 -16.15 0.45
N ASP A 102 -4.23 -17.43 0.30
CA ASP A 102 -3.93 -18.45 1.31
C ASP A 102 -2.41 -18.55 1.55
N LYS A 103 -1.62 -18.55 0.47
CA LYS A 103 -0.15 -18.56 0.58
C LYS A 103 0.40 -17.31 1.25
N SER A 104 -0.22 -16.15 1.04
CA SER A 104 0.16 -14.90 1.72
C SER A 104 -0.06 -14.99 3.24
N VAL A 105 -1.14 -15.65 3.67
CA VAL A 105 -1.38 -15.94 5.09
C VAL A 105 -0.27 -16.84 5.66
N ASP A 106 0.05 -17.94 4.97
CA ASP A 106 1.07 -18.90 5.40
C ASP A 106 2.46 -18.27 5.52
N LEU A 107 2.77 -17.33 4.61
CA LEU A 107 4.02 -16.58 4.61
C LEU A 107 4.07 -15.46 5.65
N GLY A 108 2.94 -15.19 6.30
CA GLY A 108 2.81 -14.15 7.32
C GLY A 108 2.83 -12.72 6.75
N ILE A 109 2.37 -12.55 5.52
CA ILE A 109 2.18 -11.24 4.90
C ILE A 109 1.06 -10.49 5.63
N ASP A 110 1.29 -9.24 5.96
CA ASP A 110 0.35 -8.41 6.72
C ASP A 110 -0.61 -7.64 5.81
N ILE A 111 -0.18 -7.30 4.60
CA ILE A 111 -0.90 -6.40 3.72
C ILE A 111 -0.84 -6.91 2.27
N ILE A 112 -1.99 -6.92 1.60
CA ILE A 112 -2.07 -7.06 0.15
C ILE A 112 -2.58 -5.74 -0.41
N GLU A 113 -1.81 -5.17 -1.34
CA GLU A 113 -2.24 -4.03 -2.14
C GLU A 113 -2.95 -4.53 -3.39
N ILE A 114 -4.07 -3.92 -3.68
CA ILE A 114 -4.85 -4.16 -4.89
C ILE A 114 -5.10 -2.82 -5.57
N SER A 115 -5.31 -2.82 -6.87
CA SER A 115 -5.50 -1.60 -7.64
C SER A 115 -6.64 -1.75 -8.62
N SER A 116 -7.43 -0.71 -8.75
CA SER A 116 -8.43 -0.57 -9.81
C SER A 116 -7.87 0.09 -11.08
N ILE A 117 -6.60 0.47 -11.06
CA ILE A 117 -5.96 1.26 -12.13
C ILE A 117 -5.53 0.37 -13.29
N ALA A 118 -4.84 -0.73 -13.00
CA ALA A 118 -4.23 -1.58 -14.02
C ALA A 118 -5.23 -2.50 -14.74
N ARG A 119 -6.39 -2.73 -14.14
CA ARG A 119 -7.47 -3.55 -14.69
C ARG A 119 -8.82 -2.90 -14.45
N SER A 120 -9.66 -2.96 -15.48
CA SER A 120 -11.07 -2.60 -15.36
C SER A 120 -11.82 -3.72 -14.61
N ILE A 121 -11.69 -3.72 -13.28
CA ILE A 121 -12.52 -4.55 -12.40
C ILE A 121 -13.68 -3.66 -11.95
N ASP A 122 -14.90 -4.17 -12.03
CA ASP A 122 -16.04 -3.40 -11.54
C ASP A 122 -16.02 -3.30 -9.99
N ASP A 123 -16.70 -2.29 -9.47
CA ASP A 123 -16.72 -2.00 -8.03
C ASP A 123 -17.24 -3.18 -7.18
N ILE A 124 -18.15 -4.00 -7.72
CA ILE A 124 -18.75 -5.13 -7.00
C ILE A 124 -17.73 -6.25 -6.87
N GLU A 125 -17.06 -6.60 -7.97
CA GLU A 125 -16.00 -7.61 -7.95
C GLU A 125 -14.83 -7.17 -7.06
N MET A 126 -14.49 -5.87 -7.08
CA MET A 126 -13.46 -5.30 -6.21
C MET A 126 -13.87 -5.43 -4.73
N CYS A 127 -15.11 -5.10 -4.38
CA CYS A 127 -15.60 -5.28 -3.01
C CYS A 127 -15.52 -6.75 -2.57
N HIS A 128 -15.94 -7.70 -3.41
CA HIS A 128 -15.82 -9.14 -3.11
C HIS A 128 -14.37 -9.59 -2.93
N LEU A 129 -13.43 -9.01 -3.70
CA LEU A 129 -12.01 -9.31 -3.53
C LEU A 129 -11.50 -8.78 -2.20
N ILE A 130 -11.86 -7.55 -1.83
CA ILE A 130 -11.53 -6.94 -0.54
C ILE A 130 -12.05 -7.79 0.62
N GLU A 131 -13.34 -8.15 0.60
CA GLU A 131 -13.98 -9.00 1.62
C GLU A 131 -13.27 -10.34 1.77
N ARG A 132 -12.88 -10.96 0.64
CA ARG A 132 -12.17 -12.23 0.64
C ARG A 132 -10.79 -12.14 1.29
N ILE A 133 -10.01 -11.10 0.97
CA ILE A 133 -8.67 -10.90 1.54
C ILE A 133 -8.80 -10.57 3.03
N SER A 134 -9.68 -9.62 3.37
CA SER A 134 -9.86 -9.18 4.77
C SER A 134 -10.40 -10.28 5.68
N SER A 135 -11.27 -11.17 5.16
CA SER A 135 -11.77 -12.34 5.92
C SER A 135 -10.68 -13.34 6.32
N LYS A 136 -9.51 -13.30 5.67
CA LYS A 136 -8.33 -14.09 6.02
C LYS A 136 -7.40 -13.41 7.03
N GLY A 137 -7.79 -12.24 7.55
CA GLY A 137 -6.99 -11.47 8.49
C GLY A 137 -5.88 -10.62 7.87
N ILE A 138 -5.79 -10.56 6.53
CA ILE A 138 -4.85 -9.72 5.81
C ILE A 138 -5.48 -8.33 5.61
N ARG A 139 -4.73 -7.28 5.90
CA ARG A 139 -5.14 -5.90 5.63
C ARG A 139 -5.11 -5.63 4.12
N VAL A 140 -6.11 -4.92 3.63
CA VAL A 140 -6.18 -4.52 2.23
C VAL A 140 -5.86 -3.06 2.10
N LEU A 141 -4.90 -2.72 1.25
CA LEU A 141 -4.72 -1.38 0.71
C LEU A 141 -5.29 -1.36 -0.69
N ASN A 142 -6.26 -0.50 -0.95
CA ASN A 142 -6.77 -0.33 -2.31
C ASN A 142 -6.25 0.97 -2.89
N GLU A 143 -5.51 0.84 -3.99
CA GLU A 143 -5.03 1.95 -4.77
C GLU A 143 -6.11 2.39 -5.75
N ILE A 144 -6.57 3.63 -5.60
CA ILE A 144 -7.52 4.25 -6.51
C ILE A 144 -6.80 5.25 -7.41
N GLY A 145 -7.07 5.15 -8.71
CA GLY A 145 -6.30 5.88 -9.69
C GLY A 145 -6.79 7.28 -9.96
N VAL A 146 -5.82 8.14 -10.04
CA VAL A 146 -5.92 9.45 -10.68
C VAL A 146 -5.25 9.41 -12.05
N ALA A 147 -4.26 8.54 -12.23
CA ALA A 147 -3.32 8.50 -13.34
C ALA A 147 -3.97 8.41 -14.74
N PHE A 148 -5.03 7.66 -14.87
CA PHE A 148 -5.68 7.45 -16.17
C PHE A 148 -6.95 8.29 -16.39
N ALA A 149 -7.24 9.21 -15.48
CA ALA A 149 -8.32 10.18 -15.64
C ALA A 149 -7.94 11.34 -16.57
N HIS A 150 -6.90 11.18 -17.39
CA HIS A 150 -6.44 12.19 -18.34
C HIS A 150 -7.39 12.45 -19.50
N SER A 151 -8.41 11.64 -19.68
CA SER A 151 -9.40 11.85 -20.72
C SER A 151 -10.56 12.69 -20.16
N GLU A 152 -10.58 13.97 -20.48
CA GLU A 152 -11.80 14.76 -20.69
C GLU A 152 -12.71 15.11 -19.49
N ILE A 153 -12.33 14.83 -18.25
CA ILE A 153 -13.13 15.31 -17.12
C ILE A 153 -12.54 16.64 -16.63
N ASP A 154 -12.96 17.73 -17.25
CA ASP A 154 -12.63 19.11 -16.86
C ASP A 154 -13.22 19.53 -15.51
N ASP A 155 -14.13 18.71 -14.92
CA ASP A 155 -14.78 19.02 -13.66
C ASP A 155 -14.14 18.26 -12.49
N ASN A 156 -13.26 18.95 -11.79
CA ASN A 156 -12.61 18.46 -10.57
C ASN A 156 -13.62 18.00 -9.51
N ALA A 157 -14.79 18.61 -9.42
CA ALA A 157 -15.81 18.23 -8.43
C ALA A 157 -16.42 16.87 -8.74
N ILE A 158 -16.68 16.55 -10.00
CA ILE A 158 -17.18 15.23 -10.43
C ILE A 158 -16.14 14.16 -10.11
N PHE A 159 -14.90 14.44 -10.38
CA PHE A 159 -13.78 13.53 -10.13
C PHE A 159 -13.62 13.23 -8.62
N ILE A 160 -13.60 14.25 -7.78
CA ILE A 160 -13.50 14.10 -6.31
C ILE A 160 -14.68 13.30 -5.76
N ASN A 161 -15.91 13.62 -6.18
CA ASN A 161 -17.10 12.87 -5.76
C ASN A 161 -17.03 11.39 -6.16
N ARG A 162 -16.43 11.08 -7.32
CA ARG A 162 -16.19 9.69 -7.76
C ARG A 162 -15.21 8.99 -6.83
N LEU A 163 -14.07 9.62 -6.52
CA LEU A 163 -13.07 9.06 -5.60
C LEU A 163 -13.68 8.80 -4.21
N ILE A 164 -14.43 9.75 -3.67
CA ILE A 164 -15.08 9.62 -2.36
C ILE A 164 -16.07 8.45 -2.36
N LYS A 165 -16.92 8.33 -3.38
CA LYS A 165 -17.89 7.24 -3.50
C LYS A 165 -17.21 5.89 -3.60
N GLN A 166 -16.17 5.79 -4.40
CA GLN A 166 -15.40 4.56 -4.59
C GLN A 166 -14.68 4.16 -3.30
N SER A 167 -13.96 5.09 -2.68
CA SER A 167 -13.31 4.89 -1.39
C SER A 167 -14.28 4.41 -0.32
N THR A 168 -15.45 5.05 -0.23
CA THR A 168 -16.48 4.70 0.75
C THR A 168 -16.99 3.27 0.55
N LYS A 169 -17.17 2.82 -0.69
CA LYS A 169 -17.58 1.43 -0.98
C LYS A 169 -16.50 0.44 -0.52
N TYR A 170 -15.24 0.70 -0.86
CA TYR A 170 -14.14 -0.19 -0.55
C TYR A 170 -13.86 -0.27 0.96
N LEU A 171 -13.91 0.86 1.67
CA LEU A 171 -13.80 0.89 3.13
C LEU A 171 -14.93 0.08 3.80
N LYS A 172 -16.16 0.19 3.31
CA LYS A 172 -17.28 -0.62 3.79
C LYS A 172 -17.12 -2.11 3.52
N ALA A 173 -16.45 -2.49 2.45
CA ALA A 173 -16.14 -3.87 2.12
C ALA A 173 -14.98 -4.45 2.95
N GLY A 174 -14.37 -3.65 3.83
CA GLY A 174 -13.29 -4.10 4.71
C GLY A 174 -11.88 -3.70 4.27
N CYS A 175 -11.75 -2.80 3.30
CA CYS A 175 -10.46 -2.20 2.98
C CYS A 175 -9.95 -1.44 4.20
N TRP A 176 -8.66 -1.64 4.55
CA TRP A 176 -8.07 -0.97 5.70
C TRP A 176 -7.79 0.51 5.45
N LYS A 177 -7.17 0.82 4.32
CA LYS A 177 -6.88 2.20 3.89
C LYS A 177 -6.93 2.29 2.37
N ILE A 178 -7.16 3.50 1.88
CA ILE A 178 -7.11 3.85 0.46
C ILE A 178 -5.75 4.49 0.16
N VAL A 179 -5.16 4.10 -0.96
CA VAL A 179 -3.96 4.73 -1.52
C VAL A 179 -4.38 5.55 -2.73
N ILE A 180 -3.98 6.82 -2.75
CA ILE A 180 -4.14 7.69 -3.92
C ILE A 180 -2.76 7.83 -4.53
N GLU A 181 -2.61 7.48 -5.80
CA GLU A 181 -1.34 7.67 -6.51
C GLU A 181 -1.09 9.14 -6.82
N SER A 182 0.18 9.55 -6.70
CA SER A 182 0.63 10.89 -7.07
C SER A 182 0.74 11.09 -8.58
N GLU A 183 0.82 9.99 -9.36
CA GLU A 183 0.81 10.06 -10.81
C GLU A 183 -0.50 10.65 -11.30
N GLY A 184 -0.40 11.69 -12.16
CA GLY A 184 -1.58 12.47 -12.58
C GLY A 184 -2.13 13.45 -11.54
N LEU A 185 -1.56 13.50 -10.34
CA LEU A 185 -1.81 14.58 -9.36
C LEU A 185 -0.73 15.65 -9.43
N THR A 186 0.52 15.22 -9.39
CA THR A 186 1.71 16.10 -9.37
C THR A 186 2.83 15.59 -10.27
N GLU A 187 2.88 14.31 -10.59
CA GLU A 187 3.92 13.71 -11.42
C GLU A 187 3.56 13.84 -12.90
N ASN A 188 4.56 14.16 -13.71
CA ASN A 188 4.42 14.34 -15.17
C ASN A 188 3.43 15.44 -15.59
N LEU A 189 3.16 16.40 -14.73
CA LEU A 189 2.32 17.56 -14.99
C LEU A 189 3.09 18.84 -14.68
N ASP A 190 2.78 19.92 -15.41
CA ASP A 190 3.21 21.25 -15.02
C ASP A 190 2.51 21.66 -13.72
N LYS A 191 3.18 22.48 -12.88
CA LYS A 191 2.64 22.89 -11.57
C LYS A 191 1.27 23.54 -11.64
N ILE A 192 0.94 24.20 -12.75
CA ILE A 192 -0.35 24.83 -12.99
C ILE A 192 -1.48 23.81 -13.15
N ASP A 193 -1.13 22.59 -13.60
CA ASP A 193 -2.09 21.51 -13.86
C ASP A 193 -2.25 20.56 -12.66
N TYR A 194 -1.57 20.84 -11.54
CA TYR A 194 -1.70 20.04 -10.34
C TYR A 194 -3.15 20.01 -9.86
N ARG A 195 -3.63 18.82 -9.52
CA ARG A 195 -4.99 18.62 -9.00
C ARG A 195 -5.07 18.97 -7.51
N TRP A 196 -4.89 20.27 -7.21
CA TRP A 196 -4.84 20.80 -5.85
C TRP A 196 -6.05 20.41 -5.02
N SER A 197 -7.25 20.38 -5.59
CA SER A 197 -8.46 19.96 -4.88
C SER A 197 -8.44 18.52 -4.40
N VAL A 198 -7.76 17.62 -5.12
CA VAL A 198 -7.57 16.22 -4.69
C VAL A 198 -6.49 16.14 -3.63
N ILE A 199 -5.42 16.92 -3.77
CA ILE A 199 -4.33 17.00 -2.78
C ILE A 199 -4.89 17.55 -1.46
N ASP A 200 -5.67 18.63 -1.50
CA ASP A 200 -6.31 19.21 -0.31
C ASP A 200 -7.25 18.20 0.36
N LEU A 201 -8.05 17.48 -0.43
CA LEU A 201 -8.92 16.44 0.12
C LEU A 201 -8.13 15.33 0.83
N SER A 202 -6.99 14.92 0.28
CA SER A 202 -6.13 13.91 0.90
C SER A 202 -5.54 14.40 2.24
N LEU A 203 -5.26 15.69 2.36
CA LEU A 203 -4.71 16.30 3.57
C LEU A 203 -5.77 16.53 4.67
N ILE A 204 -7.03 16.70 4.33
CA ILE A 204 -8.12 16.90 5.31
C ILE A 204 -8.43 15.58 6.07
N HIS A 205 -8.12 14.44 5.50
CA HIS A 205 -8.43 13.11 6.06
C HIS A 205 -7.21 12.40 6.68
N ILE A 206 -6.08 13.09 6.78
CA ILE A 206 -4.89 12.66 7.51
C ILE A 206 -4.98 13.20 8.94
#